data_b027033d88950337143da87fb9cc269c
#
_entry.id   b027033d88950337143da87fb9cc269c
#
_cell.length_a   1.000
_cell.length_b   1.000
_cell.length_c   1.000
_cell.angle_alpha   90.00
_cell.angle_beta   90.00
_cell.angle_gamma   90.00
#
_symmetry.space_group_name_H-M   'P 1'
#
loop_
_entity.id
_entity.type
_entity.pdbx_description
1 polymer ?
#
loop_
_entity_poly.entity_id
_entity_poly.type
_entity_poly.pdbx_seq_one_letter_code
_entity_poly.pdbx_strand_id
1 'polypeptide(L)'
;ATSDRVTLVTFNKIRTKMDEDIPVHLEVRSYDGGGNHSVNVWGYAVTDSGNYLRITDNWGDTIGNILIGYNEYSYGQYVYYGLND
;
A
#
# COMPACT_ATOMS: atom_id res chain seq x y z
N ALA A 1 -16.65 8.73 8.34
CA ALA A 1 -15.36 8.81 7.67
C ALA A 1 -15.52 8.94 6.18
N THR A 2 -14.72 9.76 5.57
CA THR A 2 -14.70 9.88 4.13
C THR A 2 -13.58 9.02 3.57
N SER A 3 -13.84 8.43 2.43
CA SER A 3 -12.83 7.69 1.70
C SER A 3 -12.53 8.41 0.40
N ASP A 4 -11.32 8.26 -0.09
CA ASP A 4 -10.93 8.86 -1.34
C ASP A 4 -10.08 7.88 -2.13
N ARG A 5 -10.16 7.99 -3.44
CA ARG A 5 -9.49 7.08 -4.36
C ARG A 5 -8.49 7.86 -5.21
N VAL A 6 -7.29 7.33 -5.31
CA VAL A 6 -6.24 7.94 -6.10
C VAL A 6 -5.76 6.93 -7.14
N THR A 7 -5.85 7.29 -8.41
CA THR A 7 -5.48 6.39 -9.49
C THR A 7 -4.04 6.55 -9.97
N LEU A 8 -3.44 7.69 -9.71
CA LEU A 8 -2.03 7.89 -10.01
C LEU A 8 -1.22 7.58 -8.75
N VAL A 9 -0.81 6.34 -8.63
CA VAL A 9 -0.12 5.85 -7.44
C VAL A 9 1.36 6.19 -7.51
N THR A 10 1.88 6.84 -6.47
CA THR A 10 3.31 7.06 -6.32
C THR A 10 3.71 6.72 -4.90
N PHE A 11 4.97 6.37 -4.73
CA PHE A 11 5.49 6.05 -3.40
C PHE A 11 5.34 7.24 -2.44
N ASN A 12 5.63 8.45 -2.93
CA ASN A 12 5.55 9.64 -2.09
C ASN A 12 4.14 9.91 -1.59
N LYS A 13 3.13 9.64 -2.41
CA LYS A 13 1.74 9.81 -1.98
C LYS A 13 1.39 8.86 -0.85
N ILE A 14 1.81 7.60 -0.98
CA ILE A 14 1.55 6.60 0.06
C ILE A 14 2.32 6.96 1.32
N ARG A 15 3.58 7.33 1.18
CA ARG A 15 4.40 7.72 2.32
C ARG A 15 3.78 8.87 3.10
N THR A 16 3.25 9.87 2.38
CA THR A 16 2.59 10.99 3.02
C THR A 16 1.42 10.54 3.87
N LYS A 17 0.62 9.59 3.36
CA LYS A 17 -0.51 9.06 4.12
C LYS A 17 -0.03 8.28 5.35
N MET A 18 1.04 7.52 5.21
CA MET A 18 1.61 6.81 6.36
C MET A 18 2.11 7.79 7.43
N ASP A 19 2.75 8.86 7.01
CA ASP A 19 3.23 9.88 7.94
C ASP A 19 2.09 10.60 8.65
N GLU A 20 0.91 10.61 8.04
CA GLU A 20 -0.30 11.19 8.63
C GLU A 20 -1.13 10.18 9.41
N ASP A 21 -0.64 8.95 9.53
CA ASP A 21 -1.36 7.84 10.17
C ASP A 21 -2.70 7.52 9.50
N ILE A 22 -2.77 7.70 8.19
CA ILE A 22 -3.97 7.42 7.42
C ILE A 22 -3.85 6.04 6.78
N PRO A 23 -4.77 5.12 7.06
CA PRO A 23 -4.73 3.79 6.45
C PRO A 23 -4.90 3.85 4.93
N VAL A 24 -4.17 2.99 4.24
CA VAL A 24 -4.22 2.92 2.78
C VAL A 24 -4.52 1.49 2.35
N HIS A 25 -5.50 1.35 1.45
CA HIS A 25 -5.75 0.09 0.75
C HIS A 25 -5.20 0.25 -0.66
N LEU A 26 -4.24 -0.59 -1.01
CA LEU A 26 -3.51 -0.48 -2.27
C LEU A 26 -3.84 -1.66 -3.17
N GLU A 27 -4.19 -1.36 -4.41
CA GLU A 27 -4.38 -2.40 -5.42
C GLU A 27 -3.04 -2.68 -6.09
N VAL A 28 -2.53 -3.89 -5.89
CA VAL A 28 -1.27 -4.34 -6.48
C VAL A 28 -1.60 -5.24 -7.65
N ARG A 29 -1.01 -4.97 -8.80
CA ARG A 29 -1.24 -5.77 -10.01
C ARG A 29 -0.29 -6.94 -10.03
N SER A 30 -0.80 -8.10 -10.46
CA SER A 30 -0.01 -9.33 -10.60
C SER A 30 0.74 -9.68 -9.32
N TYR A 31 0.08 -9.49 -8.19
CA TYR A 31 0.70 -9.78 -6.91
C TYR A 31 0.96 -11.28 -6.79
N ASP A 32 2.21 -11.62 -6.46
CA ASP A 32 2.64 -12.99 -6.25
C ASP A 32 2.28 -13.91 -7.42
N GLY A 33 2.35 -13.39 -8.65
CA GLY A 33 2.08 -14.17 -9.86
C GLY A 33 0.61 -14.36 -10.16
N GLY A 34 -0.28 -13.85 -9.34
CA GLY A 34 -1.71 -13.92 -9.56
C GLY A 34 -2.24 -12.67 -10.26
N GLY A 35 -3.53 -12.44 -10.12
CA GLY A 35 -4.15 -11.24 -10.63
C GLY A 35 -3.98 -10.06 -9.69
N ASN A 36 -4.83 -9.06 -9.85
CA ASN A 36 -4.82 -7.91 -8.97
C ASN A 36 -5.26 -8.31 -7.56
N HIS A 37 -4.62 -7.72 -6.58
CA HIS A 37 -4.90 -8.03 -5.18
C HIS A 37 -4.84 -6.75 -4.37
N SER A 38 -5.76 -6.60 -3.44
CA SER A 38 -5.77 -5.45 -2.54
C SER A 38 -5.06 -5.81 -1.26
N VAL A 39 -4.14 -4.95 -0.86
CA VAL A 39 -3.37 -5.13 0.37
C VAL A 39 -3.55 -3.90 1.26
N ASN A 40 -3.35 -4.09 2.54
CA ASN A 40 -3.35 -2.98 3.48
C ASN A 40 -1.92 -2.53 3.69
N VAL A 41 -1.67 -1.25 3.47
CA VAL A 41 -0.35 -0.65 3.72
C VAL A 41 -0.38 0.03 5.07
N TRP A 42 0.60 -0.29 5.89
CA TRP A 42 0.66 0.27 7.23
C TRP A 42 2.04 0.82 7.61
N GLY A 43 2.97 0.80 6.68
CA GLY A 43 4.28 1.38 6.91
C GLY A 43 5.11 1.39 5.65
N TYR A 44 6.31 1.94 5.76
CA TYR A 44 7.23 1.98 4.63
C TYR A 44 8.66 2.00 5.16
N ALA A 45 9.60 1.75 4.24
CA ALA A 45 11.01 1.91 4.53
C ALA A 45 11.72 2.48 3.31
N VAL A 46 12.64 3.38 3.55
CA VAL A 46 13.49 3.96 2.50
C VAL A 46 14.91 3.52 2.79
N THR A 47 15.51 2.83 1.84
CA THR A 47 16.85 2.28 2.02
C THR A 47 17.70 2.61 0.81
N ASP A 48 19.00 2.33 0.93
CA ASP A 48 19.91 2.50 -0.20
C ASP A 48 19.58 1.55 -1.35
N SER A 49 18.91 0.45 -1.04
CA SER A 49 18.49 -0.53 -2.07
C SER A 49 17.19 -0.13 -2.76
N GLY A 50 16.46 0.80 -2.25
CA GLY A 50 15.19 1.23 -2.81
C GLY A 50 14.15 1.50 -1.74
N ASN A 51 12.93 1.68 -2.20
CA ASN A 51 11.78 1.97 -1.35
C ASN A 51 10.94 0.71 -1.17
N TYR A 52 10.43 0.52 0.04
CA TYR A 52 9.66 -0.66 0.40
C TYR A 52 8.38 -0.24 1.11
N LEU A 53 7.36 -1.08 0.97
CA LEU A 53 6.11 -0.91 1.71
C LEU A 53 5.93 -2.09 2.66
N ARG A 54 5.43 -1.79 3.84
CA ARG A 54 5.00 -2.82 4.79
C ARG A 54 3.52 -3.04 4.60
N ILE A 55 3.15 -4.26 4.30
CA ILE A 55 1.78 -4.59 3.96
C ILE A 55 1.28 -5.81 4.73
N THR A 56 -0.04 -5.95 4.74
CA THR A 56 -0.73 -7.19 5.07
C THR A 56 -1.51 -7.57 3.81
N ASP A 57 -1.30 -8.77 3.31
CA ASP A 57 -1.90 -9.16 2.04
C ASP A 57 -3.28 -9.77 2.16
N ASN A 58 -3.74 -9.99 3.35
CA ASN A 58 -5.08 -10.52 3.64
C ASN A 58 -5.31 -11.93 3.10
N TRP A 59 -4.24 -12.68 2.84
CA TRP A 59 -4.36 -14.06 2.38
C TRP A 59 -4.21 -15.06 3.52
N GLY A 60 -5.25 -15.87 3.70
CA GLY A 60 -5.21 -16.95 4.66
C GLY A 60 -4.90 -16.49 6.07
N ASP A 61 -4.01 -17.21 6.69
CA ASP A 61 -3.59 -16.92 8.06
C ASP A 61 -2.39 -15.98 8.14
N THR A 62 -2.01 -15.40 7.03
CA THR A 62 -0.86 -14.52 7.01
C THR A 62 -1.22 -13.27 7.80
N ILE A 63 -0.67 -13.20 8.98
CA ILE A 63 -0.82 -12.03 9.81
C ILE A 63 0.49 -11.29 9.69
N GLY A 64 0.54 -10.29 9.01
CA GLY A 64 1.65 -9.75 9.19
C GLY A 64 2.39 -8.86 8.35
N ASN A 65 3.53 -8.78 8.62
CA ASN A 65 4.52 -7.87 8.27
C ASN A 65 5.24 -8.35 7.03
N ILE A 66 4.66 -8.02 5.91
CA ILE A 66 5.29 -8.37 4.64
C ILE A 66 5.91 -7.11 4.09
N LEU A 67 7.18 -7.21 3.71
CA LEU A 67 7.88 -6.08 3.12
C LEU A 67 8.02 -6.33 1.63
N ILE A 68 7.46 -5.44 0.82
CA ILE A 68 7.57 -5.54 -0.64
C ILE A 68 8.32 -4.35 -1.19
N GLY A 69 9.15 -4.59 -2.21
CA GLY A 69 9.82 -3.51 -2.92
C GLY A 69 8.81 -2.75 -3.77
N TYR A 70 8.77 -1.43 -3.60
CA TYR A 70 7.76 -0.63 -4.30
C TYR A 70 7.86 -0.79 -5.83
N ASN A 71 9.07 -0.80 -6.35
CA ASN A 71 9.28 -0.87 -7.79
C ASN A 71 9.15 -2.28 -8.39
N GLU A 72 8.88 -3.27 -7.55
CA GLU A 72 8.72 -4.64 -8.02
C GLU A 72 7.33 -4.92 -8.59
N TYR A 73 6.39 -4.00 -8.35
CA TYR A 73 5.00 -4.19 -8.75
C TYR A 73 4.47 -2.95 -9.45
N SER A 74 3.37 -3.14 -10.19
CA SER A 74 2.57 -2.04 -10.70
C SER A 74 1.35 -1.90 -9.83
N TYR A 75 0.75 -0.73 -9.83
CA TYR A 75 -0.36 -0.41 -8.94
C TYR A 75 -1.51 0.19 -9.73
N GLY A 76 -2.73 -0.20 -9.39
CA GLY A 76 -3.92 0.30 -10.05
C GLY A 76 -4.43 1.57 -9.40
N GLN A 77 -4.56 1.54 -8.10
CA GLN A 77 -5.11 2.65 -7.33
C GLN A 77 -4.83 2.44 -5.85
N TYR A 78 -5.03 3.49 -5.07
CA TYR A 78 -5.16 3.28 -3.64
C TYR A 78 -6.36 4.08 -3.14
N VAL A 79 -6.89 3.61 -2.01
CA VAL A 79 -8.01 4.26 -1.33
C VAL A 79 -7.55 4.55 0.09
N TYR A 80 -7.89 5.73 0.57
CA TYR A 80 -7.57 6.09 1.95
C TYR A 80 -8.79 6.73 2.60
N TYR A 81 -8.78 6.75 3.92
CA TYR A 81 -9.89 7.30 4.69
C TYR A 81 -9.43 8.55 5.39
N GLY A 82 -10.15 9.63 5.17
CA GLY A 82 -9.87 10.88 5.84
C GLY A 82 -10.14 10.80 7.33
N LEU A 83 -9.38 11.53 8.09
CA LEU A 83 -9.50 11.54 9.54
C LEU A 83 -10.60 12.47 10.03
N ASN A 84 -10.99 13.41 9.20
CA ASN A 84 -12.00 14.40 9.55
C ASN A 84 -13.26 14.17 8.78
N ASP A 85 -14.28 13.93 9.46
CA ASP A 85 -15.57 13.89 8.83
C ASP A 85 -16.64 14.31 9.71
#